data_a233e927e1dcf02952aab725f2035b27
#
_entry.id   a233e927e1dcf02952aab725f2035b27
#
_cell.length_a   1.000
_cell.length_b   1.000
_cell.length_c   1.000
_cell.angle_alpha   90.00
_cell.angle_beta   90.00
_cell.angle_gamma   90.00
#
_symmetry.space_group_name_H-M   'P 1'
#
loop_
_entity.id
_entity.type
_entity.pdbx_description
1 polymer ?
#
loop_
_entity_poly.entity_id
_entity_poly.type
_entity_poly.pdbx_seq_one_letter_code
_entity_poly.pdbx_strand_id
1 'polypeptide(L)'
;KWGIDLKRGSTDPSNALAAVDTDTFYIKGSDGETASKLQFQVTLHSNNAGVTPTLRNVSATLKNTLDGQAIPIYIPDDSALPEKVLLDTPCYSQMVRDASIGSVICSPTTMTMMLNDRGMNLFPEEVALREYDFNYEGFGNWSYTVAIAGSYGFSAYAHYADLDFVRHELAAGRSVALSVQYSSSPNGSYPYLENGAANSTGGH
;
A
#
# COMPACT_ATOMS: atom_id res chain seq x y z
N LYS A 1 18.87 -9.03 -9.27
CA LYS A 1 18.78 -9.52 -7.88
C LYS A 1 18.83 -8.31 -6.98
N TRP A 2 17.75 -8.00 -6.31
CA TRP A 2 17.72 -6.99 -5.25
C TRP A 2 18.56 -7.50 -4.10
N GLY A 3 19.66 -6.83 -3.81
CA GLY A 3 20.40 -7.06 -2.57
C GLY A 3 19.54 -6.54 -1.41
N ILE A 4 19.51 -7.28 -0.32
CA ILE A 4 18.95 -6.78 0.93
C ILE A 4 19.93 -5.75 1.47
N ASP A 5 19.58 -4.48 1.38
CA ASP A 5 20.31 -3.43 2.08
C ASP A 5 19.73 -3.31 3.50
N LEU A 6 20.46 -3.82 4.47
CA LEU A 6 20.06 -3.76 5.88
C LEU A 6 20.04 -2.34 6.47
N LYS A 7 20.40 -1.34 5.68
CA LYS A 7 20.31 0.07 6.07
C LYS A 7 19.15 0.80 5.40
N ARG A 8 18.37 0.08 4.59
CA ARG A 8 17.20 0.64 3.93
C ARG A 8 16.13 0.97 4.98
N GLY A 9 15.73 2.22 5.01
CA GLY A 9 14.66 2.69 5.89
C GLY A 9 14.07 3.99 5.38
N SER A 10 12.82 4.24 5.73
CA SER A 10 12.17 5.53 5.57
C SER A 10 12.87 6.59 6.43
N THR A 11 12.59 7.84 6.16
CA THR A 11 13.01 8.96 7.02
C THR A 11 11.82 9.88 7.20
N ASP A 12 11.62 10.36 8.42
CA ASP A 12 10.51 11.21 8.80
C ASP A 12 10.96 12.64 9.08
N PRO A 13 11.46 13.38 8.05
CA PRO A 13 11.87 14.75 8.22
C PRO A 13 10.68 15.64 8.56
N SER A 14 10.91 16.58 9.45
CA SER A 14 9.90 17.53 9.90
C SER A 14 10.50 18.92 10.09
N ASN A 15 9.74 19.94 9.71
CA ASN A 15 10.02 21.34 9.97
C ASN A 15 8.75 22.07 10.42
N ALA A 16 8.78 23.38 10.49
CA ALA A 16 7.63 24.18 10.92
C ALA A 16 6.41 24.01 10.00
N LEU A 17 6.61 23.83 8.69
CA LEU A 17 5.56 23.84 7.66
C LEU A 17 5.05 22.45 7.30
N ALA A 18 5.93 21.46 7.29
CA ALA A 18 5.62 20.14 6.73
C ALA A 18 6.33 19.01 7.48
N ALA A 19 5.83 17.81 7.32
CA ALA A 19 6.46 16.60 7.83
C ALA A 19 6.21 15.41 6.89
N VAL A 20 7.06 14.40 7.03
CA VAL A 20 6.84 13.07 6.49
C VAL A 20 6.59 12.13 7.66
N ASP A 21 5.63 11.26 7.51
CA ASP A 21 5.35 10.14 8.39
C ASP A 21 5.35 8.89 7.52
N THR A 22 6.41 8.12 7.61
CA THR A 22 6.67 6.87 6.86
C THR A 22 6.56 7.04 5.34
N ASP A 23 5.37 7.04 4.79
CA ASP A 23 5.07 7.16 3.36
C ASP A 23 4.15 8.34 3.02
N THR A 24 3.77 9.09 4.03
CA THR A 24 2.84 10.21 3.89
C THR A 24 3.53 11.54 4.13
N PHE A 25 3.61 12.37 3.10
CA PHE A 25 4.01 13.77 3.22
C PHE A 25 2.78 14.63 3.46
N TYR A 26 2.83 15.48 4.48
CA TYR A 26 1.71 16.37 4.79
C TYR A 26 2.19 17.78 5.16
N ILE A 27 1.34 18.76 4.86
CA ILE A 27 1.48 20.14 5.31
C ILE A 27 0.78 20.26 6.66
N LYS A 28 1.46 20.83 7.64
CA LYS A 28 0.95 20.93 9.02
C LYS A 28 -0.27 21.85 9.12
N GLY A 29 -0.31 22.91 8.32
CA GLY A 29 -1.47 23.79 8.18
C GLY A 29 -1.90 24.53 9.43
N SER A 30 -1.00 24.65 10.44
CA SER A 30 -1.32 25.30 11.72
C SER A 30 -1.69 26.79 11.58
N ASP A 31 -1.16 27.44 10.57
CA ASP A 31 -1.36 28.85 10.27
C ASP A 31 -2.03 29.08 8.89
N GLY A 32 -2.68 28.03 8.35
CA GLY A 32 -3.35 28.07 7.05
C GLY A 32 -2.42 27.87 5.85
N GLU A 33 -1.22 27.35 6.07
CA GLU A 33 -0.30 27.07 4.98
C GLU A 33 -0.84 26.00 4.05
N THR A 34 -0.56 26.19 2.79
CA THR A 34 -0.93 25.26 1.72
C THR A 34 0.26 25.02 0.80
N ALA A 35 0.26 23.88 0.10
CA ALA A 35 1.19 23.61 -0.97
C ALA A 35 0.45 23.39 -2.29
N SER A 36 0.94 24.00 -3.35
CA SER A 36 0.38 23.88 -4.71
C SER A 36 1.32 23.14 -5.67
N LYS A 37 2.50 22.75 -5.21
CA LYS A 37 3.51 22.08 -6.03
C LYS A 37 4.19 20.98 -5.22
N LEU A 38 4.45 19.85 -5.88
CA LEU A 38 5.22 18.73 -5.38
C LEU A 38 6.45 18.52 -6.28
N GLN A 39 7.59 18.23 -5.67
CA GLN A 39 8.81 17.88 -6.38
C GLN A 39 9.35 16.56 -5.84
N PHE A 40 9.71 15.66 -6.74
CA PHE A 40 10.46 14.45 -6.41
C PHE A 40 11.95 14.66 -6.65
N GLN A 41 12.76 14.14 -5.75
CA GLN A 41 14.18 13.97 -5.96
C GLN A 41 14.51 12.47 -5.90
N VAL A 42 15.10 11.95 -6.97
CA VAL A 42 15.51 10.56 -7.06
C VAL A 42 17.00 10.50 -7.26
N THR A 43 17.68 9.75 -6.38
CA THR A 43 19.12 9.50 -6.50
C THR A 43 19.32 8.01 -6.77
N LEU A 44 19.91 7.70 -7.91
CA LEU A 44 20.23 6.34 -8.32
C LEU A 44 21.67 6.02 -7.94
N HIS A 45 21.87 4.93 -7.22
CA HIS A 45 23.18 4.45 -6.80
C HIS A 45 23.49 3.10 -7.43
N SER A 46 24.75 2.90 -7.85
CA SER A 46 25.26 1.60 -8.23
C SER A 46 26.67 1.42 -7.65
N ASN A 47 26.88 0.29 -7.00
CA ASN A 47 28.21 -0.14 -6.53
C ASN A 47 28.95 -0.98 -7.57
N ASN A 48 28.34 -1.19 -8.75
CA ASN A 48 28.91 -1.96 -9.85
C ASN A 48 28.80 -1.16 -11.13
N ALA A 49 29.93 -0.85 -11.75
CA ALA A 49 30.01 -0.06 -12.99
C ALA A 49 29.27 -0.73 -14.18
N GLY A 50 29.03 -2.03 -14.12
CA GLY A 50 28.29 -2.78 -15.14
C GLY A 50 26.77 -2.85 -14.90
N VAL A 51 26.27 -2.26 -13.82
CA VAL A 51 24.85 -2.31 -13.46
C VAL A 51 24.31 -0.90 -13.27
N THR A 52 23.32 -0.54 -14.08
CA THR A 52 22.63 0.74 -13.97
C THR A 52 21.23 0.50 -13.37
N PRO A 53 20.91 1.08 -12.22
CA PRO A 53 19.54 1.05 -11.69
C PRO A 53 18.59 1.80 -12.63
N THR A 54 17.36 1.33 -12.73
CA THR A 54 16.33 1.92 -13.58
C THR A 54 15.14 2.33 -12.74
N LEU A 55 14.73 3.57 -12.89
CA LEU A 55 13.46 4.08 -12.38
C LEU A 55 12.44 4.04 -13.52
N ARG A 56 11.31 3.35 -13.31
CA ARG A 56 10.25 3.22 -14.33
C ARG A 56 9.09 4.17 -14.06
N ASN A 57 8.73 4.35 -12.81
CA ASN A 57 7.60 5.16 -12.41
C ASN A 57 7.84 5.80 -11.05
N VAL A 58 7.33 7.01 -10.88
CA VAL A 58 7.13 7.68 -9.59
C VAL A 58 5.72 8.22 -9.60
N SER A 59 4.97 7.92 -8.57
CA SER A 59 3.60 8.40 -8.43
C SER A 59 3.38 9.05 -7.07
N ALA A 60 2.43 9.96 -7.01
CA ALA A 60 1.87 10.46 -5.76
C ALA A 60 0.36 10.53 -5.89
N THR A 61 -0.32 10.17 -4.83
CA THR A 61 -1.73 10.47 -4.67
C THR A 61 -1.86 11.67 -3.74
N LEU A 62 -2.77 12.58 -4.06
CA LEU A 62 -2.91 13.84 -3.36
C LEU A 62 -4.31 13.95 -2.78
N LYS A 63 -4.39 14.37 -1.53
CA LYS A 63 -5.66 14.68 -0.87
C LYS A 63 -5.64 16.12 -0.37
N ASN A 64 -6.68 16.88 -0.75
CA ASN A 64 -6.95 18.16 -0.11
C ASN A 64 -7.72 17.91 1.20
N THR A 65 -7.14 18.34 2.31
CA THR A 65 -7.76 18.20 3.64
C THR A 65 -8.45 19.49 4.12
N LEU A 66 -8.40 20.55 3.32
CA LEU A 66 -8.98 21.85 3.65
C LEU A 66 -10.49 21.93 3.39
N ASP A 67 -11.03 21.06 2.57
CA ASP A 67 -12.45 21.04 2.20
C ASP A 67 -13.35 20.39 3.25
N GLY A 68 -12.78 19.92 4.36
CA GLY A 68 -13.50 19.25 5.45
C GLY A 68 -14.06 17.87 5.08
N GLN A 69 -13.84 17.40 3.87
CA GLN A 69 -14.27 16.08 3.41
C GLN A 69 -13.22 15.02 3.79
N ALA A 70 -13.44 14.38 4.92
CA ALA A 70 -12.54 13.31 5.37
C ALA A 70 -12.54 12.11 4.42
N ILE A 71 -13.69 11.80 3.81
CA ILE A 71 -13.87 10.67 2.87
C ILE A 71 -14.74 11.18 1.72
N PRO A 72 -14.39 10.90 0.45
CA PRO A 72 -15.29 11.19 -0.66
C PRO A 72 -16.62 10.48 -0.45
N ILE A 73 -17.74 11.18 -0.66
CA ILE A 73 -19.04 10.53 -0.70
C ILE A 73 -19.04 9.65 -1.96
N TYR A 74 -19.21 8.34 -1.75
CA TYR A 74 -19.36 7.41 -2.84
C TYR A 74 -20.70 7.68 -3.55
N ILE A 75 -20.60 8.15 -4.78
CA ILE A 75 -21.74 8.26 -5.69
C ILE A 75 -21.52 7.18 -6.75
N PRO A 76 -22.37 6.13 -6.81
CA PRO A 76 -22.22 5.11 -7.83
C PRO A 76 -22.23 5.73 -9.22
N ASP A 77 -21.25 5.42 -10.02
CA ASP A 77 -21.28 5.70 -11.44
C ASP A 77 -22.26 4.72 -12.10
N ASP A 78 -23.20 5.22 -12.88
CA ASP A 78 -24.17 4.43 -13.66
C ASP A 78 -23.52 3.76 -14.89
N SER A 79 -22.21 3.74 -14.99
CA SER A 79 -21.51 3.05 -16.06
C SER A 79 -21.86 1.55 -16.05
N ALA A 80 -21.91 0.95 -17.24
CA ALA A 80 -22.23 -0.46 -17.45
C ALA A 80 -21.12 -1.39 -16.97
N LEU A 81 -20.75 -1.31 -15.68
CA LEU A 81 -19.82 -2.23 -15.05
C LEU A 81 -20.51 -3.57 -14.73
N PRO A 82 -19.77 -4.68 -14.76
CA PRO A 82 -20.30 -5.96 -14.32
C PRO A 82 -20.82 -5.88 -12.88
N GLU A 83 -21.97 -6.48 -12.61
CA GLU A 83 -22.53 -6.58 -11.26
C GLU A 83 -21.60 -7.36 -10.32
N LYS A 84 -20.85 -8.33 -10.87
CA LYS A 84 -19.92 -9.16 -10.12
C LYS A 84 -18.65 -9.40 -10.92
N VAL A 85 -17.51 -9.20 -10.28
CA VAL A 85 -16.18 -9.57 -10.79
C VAL A 85 -15.52 -10.47 -9.76
N LEU A 86 -15.00 -11.61 -10.22
CA LEU A 86 -14.16 -12.52 -9.44
C LEU A 86 -12.83 -12.65 -10.16
N LEU A 87 -11.75 -12.29 -9.47
CA LEU A 87 -10.39 -12.59 -9.89
C LEU A 87 -9.96 -13.89 -9.19
N ASP A 88 -9.18 -14.70 -9.88
CA ASP A 88 -8.66 -15.98 -9.32
C ASP A 88 -7.41 -15.72 -8.46
N THR A 89 -7.52 -14.76 -7.55
CA THR A 89 -6.43 -14.38 -6.67
C THR A 89 -6.27 -15.42 -5.55
N PRO A 90 -5.08 -16.01 -5.36
CA PRO A 90 -4.86 -16.99 -4.29
C PRO A 90 -5.08 -16.37 -2.92
N CYS A 91 -5.69 -17.12 -2.01
CA CYS A 91 -5.99 -16.69 -0.66
C CYS A 91 -4.95 -17.24 0.33
N TYR A 92 -4.21 -16.35 1.00
CA TYR A 92 -3.24 -16.72 2.03
C TYR A 92 -3.65 -16.13 3.38
N SER A 93 -3.50 -16.92 4.43
CA SER A 93 -3.60 -16.42 5.79
C SER A 93 -2.21 -16.13 6.34
N GLN A 94 -1.96 -14.90 6.77
CA GLN A 94 -0.72 -14.54 7.45
C GLN A 94 -0.55 -15.28 8.79
N MET A 95 -1.65 -15.65 9.44
CA MET A 95 -1.65 -16.24 10.79
C MET A 95 -1.11 -17.68 10.83
N VAL A 96 -0.97 -18.34 9.68
CA VAL A 96 -0.37 -19.69 9.57
C VAL A 96 1.05 -19.65 9.03
N ARG A 97 1.63 -18.46 8.91
CA ARG A 97 3.00 -18.25 8.43
C ARG A 97 4.00 -18.31 9.60
N ASP A 98 5.24 -17.88 9.36
CA ASP A 98 6.25 -17.84 10.41
C ASP A 98 5.72 -17.09 11.64
N ALA A 99 5.70 -17.78 12.79
CA ALA A 99 5.10 -17.25 14.02
C ALA A 99 5.78 -15.97 14.54
N SER A 100 7.03 -15.73 14.15
CA SER A 100 7.78 -14.53 14.57
C SER A 100 7.30 -13.25 13.88
N ILE A 101 6.67 -13.36 12.69
CA ILE A 101 6.23 -12.23 11.90
C ILE A 101 4.76 -12.32 11.47
N GLY A 102 4.13 -13.47 11.58
CA GLY A 102 2.79 -13.74 11.07
C GLY A 102 1.73 -12.71 11.51
N SER A 103 1.84 -12.17 12.72
CA SER A 103 0.89 -11.17 13.23
C SER A 103 1.03 -9.77 12.60
N VAL A 104 2.11 -9.48 11.87
CA VAL A 104 2.46 -8.13 11.39
C VAL A 104 2.69 -8.04 9.87
N ILE A 105 2.54 -9.13 9.13
CA ILE A 105 2.81 -9.19 7.68
C ILE A 105 1.56 -9.13 6.79
N CYS A 106 0.53 -8.37 7.18
CA CYS A 106 -0.68 -8.23 6.35
C CYS A 106 -0.36 -7.63 4.97
N SER A 107 0.40 -6.56 4.91
CA SER A 107 0.80 -5.90 3.65
C SER A 107 1.62 -6.84 2.74
N PRO A 108 2.74 -7.45 3.21
CA PRO A 108 3.47 -8.43 2.41
C PRO A 108 2.63 -9.62 1.95
N THR A 109 1.71 -10.11 2.79
CA THR A 109 0.84 -11.25 2.42
C THR A 109 -0.11 -10.86 1.30
N THR A 110 -0.74 -9.68 1.41
CA THR A 110 -1.62 -9.15 0.38
C THR A 110 -0.87 -8.90 -0.93
N MET A 111 0.31 -8.29 -0.87
CA MET A 111 1.14 -8.10 -2.06
C MET A 111 1.55 -9.45 -2.68
N THR A 112 1.84 -10.47 -1.88
CA THR A 112 2.16 -11.81 -2.39
C THR A 112 0.97 -12.40 -3.16
N MET A 113 -0.25 -12.26 -2.63
CA MET A 113 -1.46 -12.72 -3.33
C MET A 113 -1.60 -12.02 -4.69
N MET A 114 -1.41 -10.71 -4.75
CA MET A 114 -1.48 -9.95 -6.00
C MET A 114 -0.38 -10.34 -7.00
N LEU A 115 0.84 -10.57 -6.55
CA LEU A 115 1.96 -11.00 -7.41
C LEU A 115 1.75 -12.42 -7.94
N ASN A 116 1.24 -13.33 -7.11
CA ASN A 116 0.96 -14.71 -7.51
C ASN A 116 -0.26 -14.80 -8.42
N ASP A 117 -1.24 -13.91 -8.28
CA ASP A 117 -2.33 -13.73 -9.27
C ASP A 117 -1.78 -13.40 -10.68
N ARG A 118 -0.62 -12.78 -10.76
CA ARG A 118 0.08 -12.43 -12.00
C ARG A 118 1.13 -13.48 -12.43
N GLY A 119 1.07 -14.67 -11.87
CA GLY A 119 1.90 -15.80 -12.28
C GLY A 119 3.23 -15.91 -11.56
N MET A 120 3.47 -15.11 -10.51
CA MET A 120 4.60 -15.35 -9.63
C MET A 120 4.33 -16.57 -8.73
N ASN A 121 5.38 -17.06 -8.08
CA ASN A 121 5.27 -18.16 -7.10
C ASN A 121 6.13 -17.79 -5.89
N LEU A 122 5.62 -16.94 -5.04
CA LEU A 122 6.32 -16.34 -3.91
C LEU A 122 5.65 -16.75 -2.60
N PHE A 123 6.45 -16.78 -1.53
CA PHE A 123 5.93 -16.88 -0.18
C PHE A 123 5.79 -15.48 0.46
N PRO A 124 4.81 -15.26 1.36
CA PRO A 124 4.68 -14.01 2.08
C PRO A 124 5.95 -13.57 2.81
N GLU A 125 6.72 -14.51 3.33
CA GLU A 125 7.99 -14.24 4.01
C GLU A 125 9.07 -13.67 3.07
N GLU A 126 9.07 -14.09 1.81
CA GLU A 126 10.01 -13.56 0.80
C GLU A 126 9.71 -12.10 0.47
N VAL A 127 8.42 -11.76 0.39
CA VAL A 127 7.96 -10.39 0.17
C VAL A 127 8.20 -9.56 1.43
N ALA A 128 7.89 -10.10 2.61
CA ALA A 128 8.12 -9.45 3.90
C ALA A 128 9.59 -9.06 4.09
N LEU A 129 10.52 -9.97 3.79
CA LEU A 129 11.95 -9.69 3.88
C LEU A 129 12.38 -8.49 3.00
N ARG A 130 11.71 -8.27 1.88
CA ARG A 130 11.97 -7.16 0.96
C ARG A 130 11.22 -5.89 1.32
N GLU A 131 10.07 -6.01 1.98
CA GLU A 131 9.22 -4.89 2.36
C GLU A 131 9.63 -4.25 3.69
N TYR A 132 10.37 -4.98 4.54
CA TYR A 132 10.73 -4.49 5.85
C TYR A 132 11.46 -3.14 5.79
N ASP A 133 10.90 -2.16 6.47
CA ASP A 133 11.45 -0.83 6.65
C ASP A 133 12.19 -0.77 7.98
N PHE A 134 13.51 -0.60 7.94
CA PHE A 134 14.37 -0.68 9.12
C PHE A 134 14.26 0.53 10.05
N ASN A 135 13.76 1.67 9.59
CA ASN A 135 13.55 2.84 10.43
C ASN A 135 12.14 2.84 11.02
N TYR A 136 11.17 2.39 10.27
CA TYR A 136 9.81 2.17 10.74
C TYR A 136 9.70 0.91 11.62
N GLU A 137 10.71 0.03 11.55
CA GLU A 137 10.78 -1.27 12.25
C GLU A 137 9.57 -2.17 11.95
N GLY A 138 9.09 -2.16 10.70
CA GLY A 138 7.87 -2.88 10.37
C GLY A 138 7.61 -3.05 8.89
N PHE A 139 6.41 -3.54 8.62
CA PHE A 139 5.85 -3.77 7.29
C PHE A 139 4.65 -2.84 7.09
N GLY A 140 4.35 -2.46 5.86
CA GLY A 140 3.20 -1.61 5.57
C GLY A 140 3.56 -0.21 5.06
N ASN A 141 4.84 0.06 4.82
CA ASN A 141 5.24 1.22 4.03
C ASN A 141 4.82 0.98 2.58
N TRP A 142 3.77 1.65 2.14
CA TRP A 142 3.18 1.48 0.80
C TRP A 142 4.15 1.76 -0.34
N SER A 143 5.09 2.67 -0.15
CA SER A 143 6.14 2.95 -1.13
C SER A 143 7.04 1.73 -1.35
N TYR A 144 7.31 0.96 -0.30
CA TYR A 144 8.09 -0.27 -0.40
C TYR A 144 7.29 -1.39 -1.07
N THR A 145 6.02 -1.53 -0.70
CA THR A 145 5.09 -2.48 -1.31
C THR A 145 5.00 -2.27 -2.83
N VAL A 146 4.82 -1.02 -3.26
CA VAL A 146 4.80 -0.64 -4.68
C VAL A 146 6.14 -0.91 -5.35
N ALA A 147 7.27 -0.58 -4.70
CA ALA A 147 8.60 -0.81 -5.24
C ALA A 147 8.90 -2.30 -5.44
N ILE A 148 8.38 -3.17 -4.58
CA ILE A 148 8.51 -4.62 -4.72
C ILE A 148 7.79 -5.10 -5.98
N ALA A 149 6.54 -4.71 -6.20
CA ALA A 149 5.84 -5.05 -7.43
C ALA A 149 6.62 -4.57 -8.67
N GLY A 150 7.16 -3.35 -8.63
CA GLY A 150 8.05 -2.81 -9.65
C GLY A 150 9.30 -3.66 -9.88
N SER A 151 9.88 -4.25 -8.82
CA SER A 151 11.06 -5.11 -8.91
C SER A 151 10.80 -6.42 -9.65
N TYR A 152 9.57 -6.89 -9.63
CA TYR A 152 9.14 -8.05 -10.40
C TYR A 152 8.64 -7.71 -11.81
N GLY A 153 8.73 -6.43 -12.20
CA GLY A 153 8.38 -5.97 -13.54
C GLY A 153 6.95 -5.49 -13.70
N PHE A 154 6.17 -5.47 -12.63
CA PHE A 154 4.79 -4.98 -12.65
C PHE A 154 4.73 -3.45 -12.49
N SER A 155 3.68 -2.86 -13.03
CA SER A 155 3.32 -1.47 -12.73
C SER A 155 2.37 -1.48 -11.55
N ALA A 156 2.76 -0.79 -10.49
CA ALA A 156 1.95 -0.64 -9.29
C ALA A 156 2.07 0.79 -8.74
N TYR A 157 1.05 1.24 -8.05
CA TYR A 157 1.01 2.55 -7.40
C TYR A 157 0.01 2.52 -6.25
N ALA A 158 0.25 3.35 -5.24
CA ALA A 158 -0.74 3.65 -4.21
C ALA A 158 -1.65 4.78 -4.71
N HIS A 159 -2.94 4.69 -4.42
CA HIS A 159 -3.92 5.67 -4.85
C HIS A 159 -4.97 5.90 -3.77
N TYR A 160 -5.24 7.16 -3.48
CA TYR A 160 -6.39 7.54 -2.68
C TYR A 160 -7.61 7.59 -3.61
N ALA A 161 -8.53 6.66 -3.45
CA ALA A 161 -9.61 6.44 -4.37
C ALA A 161 -10.94 6.15 -3.63
N ASP A 162 -12.02 6.27 -4.36
CA ASP A 162 -13.34 5.82 -3.94
C ASP A 162 -13.62 4.38 -4.39
N LEU A 163 -14.79 3.86 -4.01
CA LEU A 163 -15.21 2.52 -4.39
C LEU A 163 -15.47 2.38 -5.90
N ASP A 164 -15.79 3.46 -6.56
CA ASP A 164 -16.03 3.44 -8.00
C ASP A 164 -14.77 3.17 -8.78
N PHE A 165 -13.66 3.80 -8.41
CA PHE A 165 -12.34 3.47 -8.92
C PHE A 165 -12.01 1.99 -8.73
N VAL A 166 -12.28 1.44 -7.52
CA VAL A 166 -12.05 0.01 -7.24
C VAL A 166 -12.87 -0.89 -8.17
N ARG A 167 -14.15 -0.55 -8.41
CA ARG A 167 -15.01 -1.29 -9.34
C ARG A 167 -14.45 -1.30 -10.77
N HIS A 168 -13.98 -0.16 -11.25
CA HIS A 168 -13.35 -0.04 -12.57
C HIS A 168 -12.06 -0.84 -12.68
N GLU A 169 -11.21 -0.83 -11.66
CA GLU A 169 -9.99 -1.64 -11.63
C GLU A 169 -10.30 -3.14 -11.69
N LEU A 170 -11.23 -3.60 -10.87
CA LEU A 170 -11.65 -5.01 -10.86
C LEU A 170 -12.30 -5.41 -12.18
N ALA A 171 -13.17 -4.57 -12.76
CA ALA A 171 -13.79 -4.81 -14.07
C ALA A 171 -12.75 -4.91 -15.21
N ALA A 172 -11.63 -4.21 -15.07
CA ALA A 172 -10.50 -4.28 -15.98
C ALA A 172 -9.55 -5.47 -15.69
N GLY A 173 -9.89 -6.35 -14.74
CA GLY A 173 -9.09 -7.51 -14.38
C GLY A 173 -7.83 -7.17 -13.58
N ARG A 174 -7.80 -6.03 -12.91
CA ARG A 174 -6.69 -5.62 -12.05
C ARG A 174 -7.04 -5.83 -10.58
N SER A 175 -6.17 -6.52 -9.85
CA SER A 175 -6.30 -6.73 -8.41
C SER A 175 -6.00 -5.44 -7.66
N VAL A 176 -6.74 -5.21 -6.57
CA VAL A 176 -6.64 -4.01 -5.74
C VAL A 176 -6.45 -4.43 -4.28
N ALA A 177 -5.39 -3.95 -3.65
CA ALA A 177 -5.22 -4.04 -2.20
C ALA A 177 -5.91 -2.86 -1.53
N LEU A 178 -6.66 -3.13 -0.48
CA LEU A 178 -7.37 -2.11 0.30
C LEU A 178 -6.87 -2.14 1.74
N SER A 179 -6.66 -0.94 2.32
CA SER A 179 -6.60 -0.79 3.77
C SER A 179 -8.02 -0.63 4.28
N VAL A 180 -8.45 -1.52 5.17
CA VAL A 180 -9.83 -1.59 5.64
C VAL A 180 -9.92 -1.52 7.15
N GLN A 181 -11.02 -0.94 7.64
CA GLN A 181 -11.43 -1.04 9.02
C GLN A 181 -12.70 -1.90 9.13
N TYR A 182 -12.71 -2.79 10.11
CA TYR A 182 -13.82 -3.70 10.33
C TYR A 182 -14.03 -3.98 11.82
N SER A 183 -15.18 -4.56 12.13
CA SER A 183 -15.47 -5.10 13.46
C SER A 183 -15.49 -6.62 13.40
N SER A 184 -14.87 -7.26 14.39
CA SER A 184 -14.95 -8.71 14.63
C SER A 184 -16.25 -9.11 15.37
N SER A 185 -17.11 -8.14 15.66
CA SER A 185 -18.42 -8.32 16.29
C SER A 185 -19.51 -7.64 15.49
N PRO A 186 -20.70 -8.27 15.32
CA PRO A 186 -21.84 -7.66 14.62
C PRO A 186 -22.32 -6.31 15.20
N ASN A 187 -22.03 -6.08 16.48
CA ASN A 187 -22.44 -4.86 17.19
C ASN A 187 -21.27 -3.84 17.32
N GLY A 188 -20.21 -4.01 16.53
CA GLY A 188 -19.06 -3.10 16.55
C GLY A 188 -19.33 -1.76 15.85
N SER A 189 -18.38 -0.83 16.00
CA SER A 189 -18.47 0.52 15.43
C SER A 189 -18.22 0.57 13.92
N TYR A 190 -17.63 -0.48 13.34
CA TYR A 190 -17.32 -0.63 11.92
C TYR A 190 -18.12 -1.78 11.31
N PRO A 191 -18.19 -1.89 9.99
CA PRO A 191 -18.82 -3.02 9.32
C PRO A 191 -18.29 -4.35 9.85
N TYR A 192 -19.19 -5.27 10.10
CA TYR A 192 -18.85 -6.60 10.61
C TYR A 192 -18.18 -7.43 9.50
N LEU A 193 -17.04 -8.00 9.82
CA LEU A 193 -16.36 -8.97 8.99
C LEU A 193 -16.43 -10.36 9.65
N GLU A 194 -17.21 -11.25 9.05
CA GLU A 194 -17.29 -12.63 9.49
C GLU A 194 -15.88 -13.29 9.41
N ASN A 195 -15.50 -13.98 10.47
CA ASN A 195 -14.17 -14.58 10.61
C ASN A 195 -13.00 -13.57 10.62
N GLY A 196 -13.27 -12.29 10.81
CA GLY A 196 -12.22 -11.31 11.06
C GLY A 196 -11.42 -11.68 12.31
N ALA A 197 -10.12 -11.36 12.31
CA ALA A 197 -9.24 -11.69 13.43
C ALA A 197 -9.76 -11.05 14.73
N ALA A 198 -9.88 -11.87 15.78
CA ALA A 198 -10.29 -11.37 17.10
C ALA A 198 -9.29 -10.29 17.57
N ASN A 199 -9.83 -9.22 18.16
CA ASN A 199 -9.07 -8.06 18.62
C ASN A 199 -8.36 -7.23 17.52
N SER A 200 -8.67 -7.45 16.23
CA SER A 200 -8.25 -6.59 15.15
C SER A 200 -9.42 -5.72 14.68
N THR A 201 -9.11 -4.47 14.32
CA THR A 201 -10.08 -3.51 13.79
C THR A 201 -9.67 -3.01 12.39
N GLY A 202 -8.65 -3.57 11.82
CA GLY A 202 -8.17 -3.19 10.50
C GLY A 202 -7.12 -4.14 9.94
N GLY A 203 -6.82 -3.97 8.66
CA GLY A 203 -5.82 -4.77 7.93
C GLY A 203 -5.83 -4.46 6.43
N HIS A 204 -5.21 -5.32 5.71
CA HIS A 204 -5.11 -5.26 4.24
C HIS A 204 -5.67 -6.52 3.61
#